data_d051fd2227f6e38bfe44ac8ca9ced45e
#
_entry.id   d051fd2227f6e38bfe44ac8ca9ced45e
#
_cell.length_a   1.000
_cell.length_b   1.000
_cell.length_c   1.000
_cell.angle_alpha   90.00
_cell.angle_beta   90.00
_cell.angle_gamma   90.00
#
_symmetry.space_group_name_H-M   'P 1'
#
loop_
_entity.id
_entity.type
_entity.pdbx_description
1 polymer ?
#
loop_
_entity_poly.entity_id
_entity_poly.type
_entity_poly.pdbx_seq_one_letter_code
_entity_poly.pdbx_strand_id
1 'polypeptide(L)'
;MGYSDNTNFTFLLSTICDTAAVYGPCAGTFGMEPWHESLSDTMEVLTGKRTKLHSYPFWEKDDLKDEGNPYVPYNTTEPSRHVIYPGKEIAQTMQSEMVWKEGETELYIGNENLDVSLKMEGRLVGGCVDCLVNLLGTQFDYVNQFNERYKEDGIIWFLECCDLNVMGIRRAMWQMKNAGWFQHVKGFLIGRPCCIGEEMMGLDHYHAVTDILKDFEVPIIMDMDIGHRPPMMPLVCGSMAEVCVKGNDVTIDMKYI
;
A
#
# COMPACT_ATOMS: atom_id res chain seq x y z
N MET A 1 1.12 16.11 -6.07
CA MET A 1 0.81 14.70 -6.32
C MET A 1 1.99 14.03 -7.02
N GLY A 2 2.21 12.77 -6.74
CA GLY A 2 3.22 11.92 -7.38
C GLY A 2 3.52 10.69 -6.53
N TYR A 3 4.31 9.77 -7.06
CA TYR A 3 4.79 8.55 -6.42
C TYR A 3 6.31 8.45 -6.53
N SER A 4 6.92 7.34 -6.12
CA SER A 4 8.37 7.12 -6.20
C SER A 4 9.13 8.21 -5.42
N ASP A 5 10.10 8.89 -6.02
CA ASP A 5 10.86 9.99 -5.41
C ASP A 5 9.99 11.14 -4.89
N ASN A 6 8.77 11.32 -5.41
CA ASN A 6 7.84 12.30 -4.84
C ASN A 6 7.43 11.96 -3.41
N THR A 7 7.68 10.75 -2.92
CA THR A 7 7.55 10.40 -1.50
C THR A 7 8.28 11.39 -0.60
N ASN A 8 9.49 11.82 -1.00
CA ASN A 8 10.27 12.82 -0.27
C ASN A 8 9.56 14.18 -0.12
N PHE A 9 8.46 14.40 -0.86
CA PHE A 9 7.62 15.58 -0.75
C PHE A 9 6.26 15.26 -0.14
N THR A 10 5.53 14.28 -0.69
CA THR A 10 4.17 13.95 -0.25
C THR A 10 4.13 13.46 1.20
N PHE A 11 5.11 12.66 1.61
CA PHE A 11 5.24 12.16 2.96
C PHE A 11 5.59 13.29 3.96
N LEU A 12 6.54 14.16 3.62
CA LEU A 12 6.95 15.25 4.49
C LEU A 12 5.89 16.34 4.64
N LEU A 13 5.08 16.60 3.61
CA LEU A 13 3.93 17.49 3.72
C LEU A 13 2.97 17.01 4.81
N SER A 14 2.73 15.71 4.89
CA SER A 14 1.81 15.15 5.88
C SER A 14 2.45 15.04 7.27
N THR A 15 3.70 14.56 7.36
CA THR A 15 4.34 14.29 8.66
C THR A 15 4.86 15.55 9.35
N ILE A 16 5.40 16.51 8.59
CA ILE A 16 5.98 17.77 9.13
C ILE A 16 4.97 18.89 9.09
N CYS A 17 4.34 19.12 7.93
CA CYS A 17 3.51 20.30 7.67
C CYS A 17 2.04 20.09 8.00
N ASP A 18 1.63 18.88 8.37
CA ASP A 18 0.23 18.53 8.66
C ASP A 18 -0.71 18.90 7.49
N THR A 19 -0.25 18.65 6.28
CA THR A 19 -0.93 19.01 5.04
C THR A 19 -1.14 17.77 4.20
N ALA A 20 -2.37 17.58 3.71
CA ALA A 20 -2.69 16.47 2.84
C ALA A 20 -1.92 16.54 1.50
N ALA A 21 -1.48 15.38 1.03
CA ALA A 21 -0.80 15.22 -0.25
C ALA A 21 -1.28 13.95 -0.97
N VAL A 22 -1.40 14.00 -2.29
CA VAL A 22 -1.86 12.82 -3.04
C VAL A 22 -0.67 11.99 -3.50
N TYR A 23 -0.58 10.76 -3.03
CA TYR A 23 0.29 9.71 -3.54
C TYR A 23 -0.43 9.01 -4.69
N GLY A 24 0.08 9.14 -5.91
CA GLY A 24 -0.63 8.67 -7.10
C GLY A 24 0.15 8.95 -8.37
N PRO A 25 -0.45 8.71 -9.56
CA PRO A 25 0.23 8.82 -10.85
C PRO A 25 0.92 10.16 -11.05
N CYS A 26 2.10 10.14 -11.66
CA CYS A 26 2.82 11.35 -12.07
C CYS A 26 2.18 12.00 -13.31
N ALA A 27 2.48 13.28 -13.56
CA ALA A 27 1.91 14.05 -14.66
C ALA A 27 2.11 13.39 -16.05
N GLY A 28 3.25 12.74 -16.28
CA GLY A 28 3.54 12.02 -17.53
C GLY A 28 2.57 10.88 -17.82
N THR A 29 2.01 10.25 -16.79
CA THR A 29 1.06 9.15 -16.95
C THR A 29 -0.25 9.59 -17.62
N PHE A 30 -0.64 10.86 -17.44
CA PHE A 30 -1.86 11.42 -18.05
C PHE A 30 -1.74 11.67 -19.55
N GLY A 31 -0.56 11.41 -20.13
CA GLY A 31 -0.39 11.44 -21.59
C GLY A 31 -0.92 10.18 -22.30
N MET A 32 -1.23 9.11 -21.55
CA MET A 32 -1.76 7.89 -22.19
C MET A 32 -3.16 8.11 -22.78
N GLU A 33 -3.45 7.41 -23.90
CA GLU A 33 -4.74 7.48 -24.58
C GLU A 33 -5.14 6.09 -25.10
N PRO A 34 -6.30 5.51 -24.71
CA PRO A 34 -7.26 6.05 -23.72
C PRO A 34 -6.74 5.99 -22.28
N TRP A 35 -7.29 6.83 -21.43
CA TRP A 35 -7.01 6.76 -20.00
C TRP A 35 -7.53 5.46 -19.39
N HIS A 36 -6.71 4.86 -18.55
CA HIS A 36 -7.18 3.86 -17.60
C HIS A 36 -8.08 4.53 -16.54
N GLU A 37 -9.06 3.79 -15.99
CA GLU A 37 -9.98 4.33 -14.97
C GLU A 37 -9.27 4.94 -13.76
N SER A 38 -8.10 4.42 -13.34
CA SER A 38 -7.30 4.97 -12.25
C SER A 38 -6.88 6.44 -12.45
N LEU A 39 -6.72 6.89 -13.71
CA LEU A 39 -6.42 8.28 -14.00
C LEU A 39 -7.66 9.17 -13.85
N SER A 40 -8.83 8.67 -14.23
CA SER A 40 -10.10 9.34 -13.98
C SER A 40 -10.36 9.46 -12.47
N ASP A 41 -10.15 8.38 -11.71
CA ASP A 41 -10.22 8.37 -10.25
C ASP A 41 -9.27 9.38 -9.63
N THR A 42 -8.04 9.45 -10.15
CA THR A 42 -7.05 10.42 -9.68
C THR A 42 -7.52 11.86 -9.89
N MET A 43 -8.08 12.18 -11.04
CA MET A 43 -8.61 13.51 -11.31
C MET A 43 -9.82 13.85 -10.41
N GLU A 44 -10.66 12.86 -10.13
CA GLU A 44 -11.80 13.06 -9.24
C GLU A 44 -11.37 13.22 -7.77
N VAL A 45 -10.35 12.49 -7.31
CA VAL A 45 -9.73 12.67 -5.99
C VAL A 45 -9.11 14.06 -5.88
N LEU A 46 -8.30 14.49 -6.86
CA LEU A 46 -7.66 15.80 -6.88
C LEU A 46 -8.66 16.96 -6.86
N THR A 47 -9.83 16.77 -7.44
CA THR A 47 -10.90 17.78 -7.48
C THR A 47 -11.92 17.66 -6.34
N GLY A 48 -11.71 16.72 -5.40
CA GLY A 48 -12.60 16.48 -4.26
C GLY A 48 -13.97 15.88 -4.63
N LYS A 49 -14.10 15.34 -5.84
CA LYS A 49 -15.35 14.74 -6.34
C LYS A 49 -15.53 13.28 -5.93
N ARG A 50 -14.44 12.60 -5.60
CA ARG A 50 -14.43 11.19 -5.21
C ARG A 50 -13.61 11.02 -3.93
N THR A 51 -14.17 10.32 -2.97
CA THR A 51 -13.51 9.95 -1.71
C THR A 51 -13.31 8.44 -1.62
N LYS A 52 -14.18 7.67 -2.28
CA LYS A 52 -14.20 6.21 -2.21
C LYS A 52 -13.66 5.61 -3.50
N LEU A 53 -12.67 4.75 -3.35
CA LEU A 53 -12.00 4.00 -4.41
C LEU A 53 -12.20 2.50 -4.22
N HIS A 54 -12.08 1.75 -5.31
CA HIS A 54 -12.09 0.29 -5.34
C HIS A 54 -10.78 -0.21 -5.95
N SER A 55 -10.34 -1.41 -5.56
CA SER A 55 -9.26 -2.10 -6.24
C SER A 55 -9.63 -2.39 -7.70
N TYR A 56 -8.63 -2.38 -8.58
CA TYR A 56 -8.84 -2.63 -10.01
C TYR A 56 -8.79 -4.13 -10.31
N PRO A 57 -9.60 -4.63 -11.26
CA PRO A 57 -9.73 -6.07 -11.50
C PRO A 57 -8.49 -6.70 -12.16
N PHE A 58 -7.65 -5.88 -12.83
CA PHE A 58 -6.45 -6.33 -13.54
C PHE A 58 -5.29 -5.38 -13.30
N TRP A 59 -4.06 -5.92 -13.35
CA TRP A 59 -2.82 -5.15 -13.22
C TRP A 59 -1.85 -5.45 -14.37
N GLU A 60 -0.84 -4.59 -14.53
CA GLU A 60 0.18 -4.67 -15.56
C GLU A 60 1.42 -5.39 -15.03
N LYS A 61 1.67 -6.60 -15.56
CA LYS A 61 2.90 -7.34 -15.29
C LYS A 61 4.04 -6.90 -16.19
N ASP A 62 3.75 -6.77 -17.49
CA ASP A 62 4.72 -6.44 -18.52
C ASP A 62 4.42 -5.03 -19.06
N ASP A 63 5.31 -4.07 -18.77
CA ASP A 63 5.22 -2.71 -19.30
C ASP A 63 5.54 -2.71 -20.80
N LEU A 64 4.66 -2.11 -21.58
CA LEU A 64 4.82 -1.95 -23.03
C LEU A 64 5.37 -0.56 -23.42
N LYS A 65 5.66 0.30 -22.45
CA LYS A 65 6.22 1.63 -22.69
C LYS A 65 7.68 1.52 -23.10
N ASP A 66 8.03 2.30 -24.10
CA ASP A 66 9.41 2.52 -24.52
C ASP A 66 9.62 3.99 -24.95
N GLU A 67 10.85 4.34 -25.33
CA GLU A 67 11.17 5.70 -25.79
C GLU A 67 10.40 6.12 -27.06
N GLY A 68 10.05 5.16 -27.93
CA GLY A 68 9.30 5.40 -29.15
C GLY A 68 7.77 5.50 -28.94
N ASN A 69 7.27 4.92 -27.85
CA ASN A 69 5.87 4.88 -27.50
C ASN A 69 5.61 5.12 -25.99
N PRO A 70 5.92 6.33 -25.49
CA PRO A 70 5.89 6.64 -24.06
C PRO A 70 4.46 6.76 -23.48
N TYR A 71 3.44 6.84 -24.33
CA TYR A 71 2.05 7.07 -23.94
C TYR A 71 1.14 5.86 -24.18
N VAL A 72 1.71 4.68 -24.42
CA VAL A 72 0.91 3.47 -24.56
C VAL A 72 0.08 3.23 -23.31
N PRO A 73 -1.22 2.83 -23.45
CA PRO A 73 -2.06 2.47 -22.32
C PRO A 73 -1.47 1.32 -21.50
N TYR A 74 -1.84 1.23 -20.24
CA TYR A 74 -1.45 0.11 -19.38
C TYR A 74 -1.85 -1.24 -19.99
N ASN A 75 -0.93 -2.19 -19.95
CA ASN A 75 -1.13 -3.58 -20.36
C ASN A 75 -1.71 -4.42 -19.21
N THR A 76 -2.90 -4.07 -18.74
CA THR A 76 -3.56 -4.71 -17.60
C THR A 76 -4.14 -6.07 -18.01
N THR A 77 -3.31 -7.11 -18.02
CA THR A 77 -3.69 -8.48 -18.45
C THR A 77 -3.74 -9.48 -17.30
N GLU A 78 -3.08 -9.18 -16.17
CA GLU A 78 -3.03 -10.08 -15.03
C GLU A 78 -4.19 -9.79 -14.06
N PRO A 79 -4.97 -10.82 -13.66
CA PRO A 79 -6.02 -10.63 -12.66
C PRO A 79 -5.45 -10.17 -11.31
N SER A 80 -6.04 -9.13 -10.74
CA SER A 80 -5.70 -8.67 -9.40
C SER A 80 -6.16 -9.68 -8.35
N ARG A 81 -5.26 -10.01 -7.43
CA ARG A 81 -5.56 -10.85 -6.26
C ARG A 81 -4.84 -10.27 -5.06
N HIS A 82 -5.58 -10.03 -3.99
CA HIS A 82 -5.00 -9.53 -2.76
C HIS A 82 -4.61 -10.71 -1.86
N VAL A 83 -3.44 -10.59 -1.24
CA VAL A 83 -2.97 -11.54 -0.24
C VAL A 83 -3.11 -10.87 1.11
N ILE A 84 -3.84 -11.50 2.04
CA ILE A 84 -4.27 -10.89 3.28
C ILE A 84 -3.72 -11.69 4.46
N TYR A 85 -3.04 -10.98 5.36
CA TYR A 85 -2.79 -11.43 6.72
C TYR A 85 -3.83 -10.72 7.61
N PRO A 86 -4.78 -11.44 8.19
CA PRO A 86 -5.96 -10.81 8.81
C PRO A 86 -5.68 -10.16 10.17
N GLY A 87 -4.54 -10.42 10.78
CA GLY A 87 -4.27 -10.05 12.16
C GLY A 87 -5.00 -10.96 13.15
N LYS A 88 -4.72 -10.80 14.45
CA LYS A 88 -5.17 -11.73 15.49
C LYS A 88 -6.68 -11.71 15.73
N GLU A 89 -7.28 -10.53 15.81
CA GLU A 89 -8.71 -10.41 16.14
C GLU A 89 -9.61 -11.03 15.06
N ILE A 90 -9.24 -10.79 13.80
CA ILE A 90 -10.02 -11.27 12.65
C ILE A 90 -9.78 -12.76 12.42
N ALA A 91 -8.54 -13.25 12.60
CA ALA A 91 -8.23 -14.66 12.52
C ALA A 91 -9.06 -15.52 13.49
N GLN A 92 -9.40 -15.00 14.66
CA GLN A 92 -10.24 -15.70 15.63
C GLN A 92 -11.70 -15.85 15.18
N THR A 93 -12.21 -14.92 14.36
CA THR A 93 -13.59 -14.98 13.81
C THR A 93 -13.69 -15.80 12.53
N MET A 94 -12.59 -15.99 11.81
CA MET A 94 -12.54 -16.70 10.53
C MET A 94 -12.24 -18.21 10.63
N GLN A 95 -12.37 -18.82 11.78
CA GLN A 95 -11.90 -20.16 12.15
C GLN A 95 -12.33 -21.35 11.24
N SER A 96 -13.21 -21.17 10.27
CA SER A 96 -13.75 -22.31 9.49
C SER A 96 -13.05 -22.62 8.16
N GLU A 97 -12.19 -21.73 7.64
CA GLU A 97 -11.62 -21.89 6.27
C GLU A 97 -10.09 -21.64 6.19
N MET A 98 -9.41 -21.45 7.31
CA MET A 98 -7.97 -21.23 7.34
C MET A 98 -7.21 -22.53 7.28
N VAL A 99 -6.31 -22.67 6.31
CA VAL A 99 -5.32 -23.76 6.27
C VAL A 99 -4.14 -23.38 7.15
N TRP A 100 -4.21 -23.74 8.44
CA TRP A 100 -3.14 -23.52 9.40
C TRP A 100 -2.00 -24.51 9.19
N LYS A 101 -0.79 -24.01 8.95
CA LYS A 101 0.44 -24.78 9.11
C LYS A 101 1.22 -24.22 10.29
N GLU A 102 1.48 -25.05 11.26
CA GLU A 102 2.23 -24.69 12.47
C GLU A 102 3.61 -24.15 12.10
N GLY A 103 3.89 -22.89 12.46
CA GLY A 103 5.19 -22.24 12.26
C GLY A 103 5.33 -21.33 11.02
N GLU A 104 4.36 -21.26 10.12
CA GLU A 104 4.37 -20.38 8.95
C GLU A 104 3.46 -19.16 9.17
N THR A 105 3.84 -18.00 8.61
CA THR A 105 2.97 -16.82 8.53
C THR A 105 1.87 -17.13 7.54
N GLU A 106 0.61 -17.08 7.98
CA GLU A 106 -0.50 -17.50 7.15
C GLU A 106 -1.02 -16.35 6.32
N LEU A 107 -1.03 -16.58 5.02
CA LEU A 107 -1.49 -15.64 4.02
C LEU A 107 -2.79 -16.14 3.40
N TYR A 108 -3.76 -15.23 3.30
CA TYR A 108 -5.00 -15.44 2.62
C TYR A 108 -4.94 -14.90 1.21
N ILE A 109 -5.29 -15.71 0.22
CA ILE A 109 -5.51 -15.20 -1.14
C ILE A 109 -6.98 -14.82 -1.23
N GLY A 110 -7.25 -13.54 -1.49
CA GLY A 110 -8.60 -13.03 -1.73
C GLY A 110 -9.25 -13.82 -2.87
N ASN A 111 -10.39 -14.44 -2.60
CA ASN A 111 -11.17 -15.21 -3.55
C ASN A 111 -12.62 -14.71 -3.47
N GLU A 112 -13.28 -14.57 -4.62
CA GLU A 112 -14.68 -14.15 -4.72
C GLU A 112 -15.65 -15.04 -3.91
N ASN A 113 -15.24 -16.28 -3.63
CA ASN A 113 -16.01 -17.25 -2.85
C ASN A 113 -15.70 -17.27 -1.35
N LEU A 114 -14.72 -16.49 -0.88
CA LEU A 114 -14.42 -16.37 0.54
C LEU A 114 -15.20 -15.20 1.10
N ASP A 115 -16.04 -15.44 2.09
CA ASP A 115 -16.78 -14.40 2.85
C ASP A 115 -15.83 -13.74 3.86
N VAL A 116 -14.65 -13.30 3.37
CA VAL A 116 -13.70 -12.51 4.15
C VAL A 116 -14.23 -11.07 4.19
N SER A 117 -14.67 -10.64 5.34
CA SER A 117 -15.01 -9.25 5.59
C SER A 117 -14.05 -8.68 6.62
N LEU A 118 -13.24 -7.72 6.22
CA LEU A 118 -12.29 -7.04 7.08
C LEU A 118 -12.52 -5.54 6.98
N LYS A 119 -12.48 -4.86 8.12
CA LYS A 119 -12.60 -3.41 8.18
C LYS A 119 -11.51 -2.85 9.09
N MET A 120 -10.85 -1.78 8.65
CA MET A 120 -9.93 -0.99 9.47
C MET A 120 -10.13 0.50 9.18
N GLU A 121 -9.89 1.32 10.19
CA GLU A 121 -10.01 2.77 10.10
C GLU A 121 -8.79 3.42 10.73
N GLY A 122 -8.27 4.47 10.11
CA GLY A 122 -7.09 5.19 10.59
C GLY A 122 -6.62 6.23 9.59
N ARG A 123 -5.60 6.97 10.00
CA ARG A 123 -5.00 8.02 9.17
C ARG A 123 -3.98 7.41 8.22
N LEU A 124 -4.13 7.69 6.92
CA LEU A 124 -3.22 7.19 5.88
C LEU A 124 -1.88 7.92 5.92
N VAL A 125 -0.79 7.17 5.94
CA VAL A 125 0.57 7.68 5.75
C VAL A 125 1.42 6.63 5.06
N GLY A 126 2.36 7.05 4.22
CA GLY A 126 3.24 6.11 3.52
C GLY A 126 3.85 6.63 2.24
N GLY A 127 4.27 5.71 1.39
CA GLY A 127 4.92 5.98 0.10
C GLY A 127 5.89 4.89 -0.32
N CYS A 128 6.87 5.26 -1.15
CA CYS A 128 7.92 4.38 -1.63
C CYS A 128 8.94 4.09 -0.52
N VAL A 129 9.10 2.82 -0.18
CA VAL A 129 10.00 2.36 0.89
C VAL A 129 11.47 2.70 0.58
N ASP A 130 11.84 2.66 -0.71
CA ASP A 130 13.19 3.03 -1.18
C ASP A 130 13.57 4.47 -0.78
N CYS A 131 12.58 5.37 -0.72
CA CYS A 131 12.75 6.75 -0.25
C CYS A 131 12.61 6.85 1.28
N LEU A 132 11.59 6.20 1.85
CA LEU A 132 11.27 6.31 3.28
C LEU A 132 12.42 5.88 4.17
N VAL A 133 13.12 4.79 3.85
CA VAL A 133 14.26 4.32 4.63
C VAL A 133 15.41 5.31 4.68
N ASN A 134 15.54 6.20 3.69
CA ASN A 134 16.56 7.24 3.66
C ASN A 134 16.21 8.44 4.56
N LEU A 135 14.96 8.57 4.98
CA LEU A 135 14.52 9.62 5.91
C LEU A 135 14.77 9.25 7.38
N LEU A 136 14.88 7.97 7.68
CA LEU A 136 15.08 7.44 9.04
C LEU A 136 16.28 8.06 9.73
N GLY A 137 16.06 8.65 10.90
CA GLY A 137 17.10 9.27 11.72
C GLY A 137 17.70 10.55 11.15
N THR A 138 17.15 11.10 10.07
CA THR A 138 17.52 12.40 9.53
C THR A 138 16.74 13.52 10.22
N GLN A 139 17.10 14.79 9.94
CA GLN A 139 16.34 15.94 10.42
C GLN A 139 14.90 16.01 9.89
N PHE A 140 14.54 15.17 8.91
CA PHE A 140 13.21 15.08 8.31
C PHE A 140 12.36 13.94 8.88
N ASP A 141 12.91 13.16 9.82
CA ASP A 141 12.19 12.06 10.50
C ASP A 141 11.27 12.62 11.60
N TYR A 142 10.03 12.91 11.21
CA TYR A 142 8.96 13.39 12.10
C TYR A 142 7.86 12.36 12.32
N VAL A 143 8.11 11.08 12.02
CA VAL A 143 7.10 10.04 12.09
C VAL A 143 6.59 9.82 13.51
N ASN A 144 7.46 9.81 14.51
CA ASN A 144 7.04 9.64 15.89
C ASN A 144 6.15 10.79 16.36
N GLN A 145 6.42 12.02 15.92
CA GLN A 145 5.58 13.18 16.22
C GLN A 145 4.22 13.11 15.52
N PHE A 146 4.19 12.62 14.27
CA PHE A 146 2.96 12.39 13.53
C PHE A 146 2.13 11.29 14.21
N ASN A 147 2.72 10.16 14.55
CA ASN A 147 2.05 9.06 15.22
C ASN A 147 1.45 9.49 16.57
N GLU A 148 2.20 10.23 17.38
CA GLU A 148 1.70 10.72 18.66
C GLU A 148 0.57 11.75 18.50
N ARG A 149 0.64 12.62 17.47
CA ARG A 149 -0.43 13.58 17.13
C ARG A 149 -1.75 12.87 16.83
N TYR A 150 -1.68 11.75 16.10
CA TYR A 150 -2.84 11.03 15.58
C TYR A 150 -3.07 9.67 16.23
N LYS A 151 -2.55 9.46 17.43
CA LYS A 151 -2.67 8.18 18.15
C LYS A 151 -4.11 7.71 18.39
N GLU A 152 -5.04 8.64 18.58
CA GLU A 152 -6.45 8.33 18.78
C GLU A 152 -7.14 7.88 17.48
N ASP A 153 -6.74 8.45 16.34
CA ASP A 153 -7.21 8.03 15.02
C ASP A 153 -6.64 6.65 14.64
N GLY A 154 -5.42 6.37 15.10
CA GLY A 154 -4.62 5.26 14.62
C GLY A 154 -4.08 5.49 13.22
N ILE A 155 -3.11 4.67 12.80
CA ILE A 155 -2.37 4.87 11.55
C ILE A 155 -2.56 3.67 10.62
N ILE A 156 -2.89 3.91 9.37
CA ILE A 156 -2.84 2.92 8.30
C ILE A 156 -1.65 3.27 7.41
N TRP A 157 -0.66 2.38 7.37
CA TRP A 157 0.50 2.53 6.52
C TRP A 157 0.24 1.98 5.12
N PHE A 158 0.50 2.78 4.07
CA PHE A 158 0.59 2.30 2.71
C PHE A 158 2.05 2.34 2.23
N LEU A 159 2.56 1.22 1.75
CA LEU A 159 3.98 1.05 1.42
C LEU A 159 4.11 0.33 0.07
N GLU A 160 5.05 0.77 -0.76
CA GLU A 160 5.39 0.11 -2.01
C GLU A 160 6.89 0.18 -2.26
N CYS A 161 7.43 -0.69 -3.12
CA CYS A 161 8.86 -0.80 -3.39
C CYS A 161 9.13 -0.87 -4.89
N CYS A 162 10.17 -0.17 -5.34
CA CYS A 162 10.67 -0.18 -6.72
C CYS A 162 11.94 -1.02 -6.87
N ASP A 163 13.06 -0.53 -6.35
CA ASP A 163 14.39 -1.08 -6.59
C ASP A 163 14.82 -2.14 -5.56
N LEU A 164 14.10 -2.22 -4.43
CA LEU A 164 14.43 -3.18 -3.39
C LEU A 164 14.09 -4.61 -3.83
N ASN A 165 15.07 -5.52 -3.77
CA ASN A 165 14.80 -6.95 -3.82
C ASN A 165 14.21 -7.43 -2.48
N VAL A 166 13.78 -8.69 -2.41
CA VAL A 166 13.12 -9.25 -1.20
C VAL A 166 13.94 -9.09 0.08
N MET A 167 15.27 -9.19 0.01
CA MET A 167 16.15 -8.96 1.16
C MET A 167 16.20 -7.49 1.55
N GLY A 168 16.18 -6.59 0.58
CA GLY A 168 16.08 -5.14 0.78
C GLY A 168 14.78 -4.76 1.47
N ILE A 169 13.66 -5.30 0.98
CA ILE A 169 12.32 -5.12 1.59
C ILE A 169 12.33 -5.56 3.05
N ARG A 170 12.81 -6.77 3.35
CA ARG A 170 12.88 -7.29 4.72
C ARG A 170 13.70 -6.39 5.64
N ARG A 171 14.88 -5.93 5.19
CA ARG A 171 15.74 -5.01 5.96
C ARG A 171 15.06 -3.68 6.21
N ALA A 172 14.40 -3.12 5.21
CA ALA A 172 13.67 -1.87 5.31
C ALA A 172 12.52 -1.98 6.33
N MET A 173 11.68 -3.00 6.23
CA MET A 173 10.60 -3.24 7.20
C MET A 173 11.13 -3.39 8.62
N TRP A 174 12.23 -4.15 8.79
CA TRP A 174 12.89 -4.32 10.09
C TRP A 174 13.41 -2.99 10.63
N GLN A 175 14.04 -2.17 9.79
CA GLN A 175 14.58 -0.87 10.18
C GLN A 175 13.47 0.09 10.61
N MET A 176 12.40 0.24 9.81
CA MET A 176 11.25 1.09 10.12
C MET A 176 10.56 0.65 11.43
N LYS A 177 10.36 -0.66 11.62
CA LYS A 177 9.82 -1.25 12.86
C LYS A 177 10.65 -0.86 14.08
N ASN A 178 11.98 -1.05 14.03
CA ASN A 178 12.88 -0.78 15.16
C ASN A 178 13.10 0.72 15.40
N ALA A 179 12.89 1.57 14.40
CA ALA A 179 12.85 3.02 14.55
C ALA A 179 11.56 3.53 15.22
N GLY A 180 10.57 2.65 15.46
CA GLY A 180 9.32 3.01 16.10
C GLY A 180 8.29 3.64 15.15
N TRP A 181 8.49 3.54 13.85
CA TRP A 181 7.61 4.18 12.88
C TRP A 181 6.19 3.63 12.88
N PHE A 182 6.00 2.38 13.27
CA PHE A 182 4.70 1.70 13.24
C PHE A 182 3.93 1.78 14.58
N GLN A 183 4.20 2.81 15.40
CA GLN A 183 3.40 3.05 16.61
C GLN A 183 1.96 3.41 16.21
N HIS A 184 0.99 2.93 17.02
CA HIS A 184 -0.45 3.14 16.83
C HIS A 184 -1.00 2.63 15.48
N VAL A 185 -0.29 1.70 14.83
CA VAL A 185 -0.73 1.13 13.55
C VAL A 185 -2.03 0.35 13.72
N LYS A 186 -2.94 0.50 12.73
CA LYS A 186 -4.22 -0.20 12.60
C LYS A 186 -4.23 -1.17 11.42
N GLY A 187 -3.29 -1.05 10.50
CA GLY A 187 -3.13 -1.94 9.37
C GLY A 187 -2.12 -1.45 8.36
N PHE A 188 -1.80 -2.33 7.43
CA PHE A 188 -0.85 -2.09 6.35
C PHE A 188 -1.47 -2.38 5.00
N LEU A 189 -1.26 -1.50 4.03
CA LEU A 189 -1.58 -1.65 2.62
C LEU A 189 -0.25 -1.73 1.86
N ILE A 190 0.06 -2.88 1.30
CA ILE A 190 1.35 -3.12 0.64
C ILE A 190 1.12 -3.24 -0.86
N GLY A 191 1.70 -2.34 -1.63
CA GLY A 191 1.66 -2.36 -3.09
C GLY A 191 2.47 -3.50 -3.69
N ARG A 192 2.16 -3.87 -4.94
CA ARG A 192 2.93 -4.87 -5.70
C ARG A 192 4.36 -4.36 -5.90
N PRO A 193 5.38 -5.05 -5.38
CA PRO A 193 6.78 -4.65 -5.60
C PRO A 193 7.22 -4.98 -7.02
N CYS A 194 8.23 -4.26 -7.53
CA CYS A 194 8.80 -4.60 -8.84
C CYS A 194 9.45 -5.99 -8.87
N CYS A 195 9.91 -6.50 -7.72
CA CYS A 195 10.46 -7.85 -7.55
C CYS A 195 9.41 -8.94 -7.30
N ILE A 196 8.11 -8.69 -7.64
CA ILE A 196 7.06 -9.68 -7.49
C ILE A 196 7.43 -11.00 -8.19
N GLY A 197 7.29 -12.13 -7.48
CA GLY A 197 7.67 -13.46 -7.98
C GLY A 197 9.14 -13.81 -7.82
N GLU A 198 9.98 -12.90 -7.33
CA GLU A 198 11.37 -13.21 -7.00
C GLU A 198 11.47 -13.88 -5.62
N GLU A 199 12.41 -14.82 -5.51
CA GLU A 199 12.74 -15.50 -4.26
C GLU A 199 14.26 -15.46 -4.05
N MET A 200 14.68 -15.18 -2.83
CA MET A 200 16.10 -15.20 -2.45
C MET A 200 16.27 -16.00 -1.15
N MET A 201 17.02 -17.11 -1.20
CA MET A 201 17.32 -17.96 -0.04
C MET A 201 16.05 -18.48 0.67
N GLY A 202 15.01 -18.80 -0.09
CA GLY A 202 13.73 -19.25 0.45
C GLY A 202 12.83 -18.12 0.97
N LEU A 203 13.18 -16.86 0.74
CA LEU A 203 12.41 -15.69 1.12
C LEU A 203 11.74 -15.08 -0.11
N ASP A 204 10.42 -15.04 -0.13
CA ASP A 204 9.61 -14.30 -1.09
C ASP A 204 9.24 -12.89 -0.55
N HIS A 205 8.58 -12.08 -1.38
CA HIS A 205 8.20 -10.73 -0.99
C HIS A 205 7.07 -10.69 0.07
N TYR A 206 6.22 -11.72 0.13
CA TYR A 206 5.17 -11.81 1.16
C TYR A 206 5.80 -12.00 2.55
N HIS A 207 6.67 -13.00 2.70
CA HIS A 207 7.35 -13.28 3.96
C HIS A 207 8.38 -12.19 4.31
N ALA A 208 8.95 -11.49 3.31
CA ALA A 208 9.82 -10.35 3.56
C ALA A 208 9.13 -9.24 4.36
N VAL A 209 7.82 -9.06 4.16
CA VAL A 209 6.98 -8.08 4.85
C VAL A 209 6.33 -8.69 6.10
N THR A 210 5.59 -9.78 5.93
CA THR A 210 4.70 -10.31 6.98
C THR A 210 5.46 -10.84 8.18
N ASP A 211 6.63 -11.48 7.99
CA ASP A 211 7.46 -11.96 9.11
C ASP A 211 7.94 -10.84 10.04
N ILE A 212 8.07 -9.62 9.51
CA ILE A 212 8.48 -8.46 10.30
C ILE A 212 7.27 -7.76 10.94
N LEU A 213 6.16 -7.65 10.21
CA LEU A 213 5.02 -6.84 10.62
C LEU A 213 3.95 -7.60 11.42
N LYS A 214 3.94 -8.95 11.38
CA LYS A 214 2.95 -9.77 12.08
C LYS A 214 2.86 -9.56 13.59
N ASP A 215 3.95 -9.11 14.22
CA ASP A 215 3.98 -8.85 15.66
C ASP A 215 3.09 -7.68 16.10
N PHE A 216 2.64 -6.84 15.15
CA PHE A 216 1.65 -5.80 15.43
C PHE A 216 0.23 -6.35 15.54
N GLU A 217 0.00 -7.60 15.14
CA GLU A 217 -1.28 -8.31 15.22
C GLU A 217 -2.43 -7.59 14.50
N VAL A 218 -2.12 -6.70 13.55
CA VAL A 218 -3.07 -5.94 12.72
C VAL A 218 -3.14 -6.49 11.30
N PRO A 219 -4.19 -6.17 10.52
CA PRO A 219 -4.29 -6.62 9.14
C PRO A 219 -3.16 -6.09 8.25
N ILE A 220 -2.66 -6.96 7.35
CA ILE A 220 -1.74 -6.60 6.27
C ILE A 220 -2.39 -7.05 4.96
N ILE A 221 -2.67 -6.10 4.07
CA ILE A 221 -3.24 -6.37 2.74
C ILE A 221 -2.13 -6.14 1.73
N MET A 222 -1.76 -7.18 1.00
CA MET A 222 -0.69 -7.15 0.01
C MET A 222 -1.24 -7.19 -1.41
N ASP A 223 -0.38 -6.88 -2.38
CA ASP A 223 -0.70 -6.78 -3.79
C ASP A 223 -1.74 -5.70 -4.12
N MET A 224 -1.75 -4.64 -3.31
CA MET A 224 -2.58 -3.46 -3.55
C MET A 224 -2.15 -2.73 -4.83
N ASP A 225 -3.09 -2.01 -5.42
CA ASP A 225 -2.87 -1.15 -6.59
C ASP A 225 -2.16 0.16 -6.19
N ILE A 226 -0.96 0.04 -5.61
CA ILE A 226 -0.15 1.14 -5.08
C ILE A 226 1.28 0.99 -5.61
N GLY A 227 1.83 2.05 -6.18
CA GLY A 227 3.24 2.10 -6.57
C GLY A 227 3.50 1.84 -8.05
N HIS A 228 4.64 1.17 -8.35
CA HIS A 228 5.24 1.09 -9.67
C HIS A 228 4.64 0.03 -10.60
N ARG A 229 3.76 -0.84 -10.10
CA ARG A 229 3.03 -1.83 -10.92
C ARG A 229 1.61 -1.34 -11.16
N PRO A 230 1.32 -0.79 -12.36
CA PRO A 230 0.01 -0.23 -12.67
C PRO A 230 -1.15 -1.26 -12.62
N PRO A 231 -2.38 -0.80 -12.41
CA PRO A 231 -2.79 0.61 -12.22
C PRO A 231 -2.44 1.14 -10.84
N MET A 232 -2.44 2.46 -10.68
CA MET A 232 -2.15 3.09 -9.40
C MET A 232 -3.39 3.79 -8.84
N MET A 233 -3.78 3.38 -7.64
CA MET A 233 -4.84 4.00 -6.85
C MET A 233 -4.31 5.29 -6.20
N PRO A 234 -4.97 6.44 -6.36
CA PRO A 234 -4.56 7.68 -5.70
C PRO A 234 -4.93 7.65 -4.22
N LEU A 235 -3.94 7.78 -3.33
CA LEU A 235 -4.15 7.83 -1.89
C LEU A 235 -3.84 9.23 -1.34
N VAL A 236 -4.69 9.73 -0.46
CA VAL A 236 -4.48 11.03 0.18
C VAL A 236 -3.75 10.82 1.50
N CYS A 237 -2.44 11.06 1.48
CA CYS A 237 -1.57 11.02 2.65
C CYS A 237 -2.05 12.07 3.67
N GLY A 238 -2.20 11.69 4.93
CA GLY A 238 -2.74 12.53 6.00
C GLY A 238 -4.26 12.46 6.17
N SER A 239 -5.03 11.87 5.25
CA SER A 239 -6.49 11.74 5.39
C SER A 239 -6.89 10.60 6.34
N MET A 240 -8.05 10.74 6.99
CA MET A 240 -8.72 9.58 7.59
C MET A 240 -9.25 8.66 6.50
N ALA A 241 -9.05 7.37 6.66
CA ALA A 241 -9.57 6.39 5.71
C ALA A 241 -10.25 5.22 6.43
N GLU A 242 -11.32 4.75 5.81
CA GLU A 242 -11.94 3.48 6.09
C GLU A 242 -11.59 2.51 4.98
N VAL A 243 -10.92 1.41 5.33
CA VAL A 243 -10.56 0.34 4.40
C VAL A 243 -11.42 -0.86 4.67
N CYS A 244 -12.14 -1.34 3.65
CA CYS A 244 -12.95 -2.53 3.75
C CYS A 244 -12.51 -3.54 2.71
N VAL A 245 -12.38 -4.80 3.11
CA VAL A 245 -12.15 -5.94 2.23
C VAL A 245 -13.40 -6.79 2.22
N LYS A 246 -13.86 -7.17 1.03
CA LYS A 246 -14.93 -8.13 0.85
C LYS A 246 -14.54 -9.10 -0.27
N GLY A 247 -14.20 -10.32 0.10
CA GLY A 247 -13.61 -11.26 -0.84
C GLY A 247 -12.28 -10.71 -1.40
N ASN A 248 -12.21 -10.48 -2.70
CA ASN A 248 -11.05 -9.88 -3.37
C ASN A 248 -11.19 -8.36 -3.60
N ASP A 249 -12.35 -7.78 -3.33
CA ASP A 249 -12.56 -6.33 -3.49
C ASP A 249 -12.07 -5.57 -2.27
N VAL A 250 -11.21 -4.59 -2.48
CA VAL A 250 -10.72 -3.68 -1.44
C VAL A 250 -11.23 -2.29 -1.76
N THR A 251 -11.96 -1.70 -0.81
CA THR A 251 -12.43 -0.32 -0.91
C THR A 251 -11.72 0.56 0.10
N ILE A 252 -11.39 1.78 -0.31
CA ILE A 252 -10.80 2.80 0.55
C ILE A 252 -11.65 4.06 0.45
N ASP A 253 -12.29 4.46 1.55
CA ASP A 253 -13.08 5.70 1.63
C ASP A 253 -12.31 6.72 2.48
N MET A 254 -11.84 7.80 1.83
CA MET A 254 -10.96 8.81 2.39
C MET A 254 -11.75 10.07 2.74
N LYS A 255 -11.66 10.51 4.00
CA LYS A 255 -12.24 11.79 4.43
C LYS A 255 -11.14 12.85 4.39
N TYR A 256 -11.29 13.82 3.49
CA TYR A 256 -10.41 14.97 3.43
C TYR A 256 -10.70 15.90 4.62
N ILE A 257 -9.64 16.39 5.24
CA ILE A 257 -9.71 17.32 6.35
C ILE A 257 -9.42 18.73 5.82
#